data_21676a539e57ea15c7b2c25e1d0d3686
#
_entry.id   21676a539e57ea15c7b2c25e1d0d3686
#
_cell.length_a   1.000
_cell.length_b   1.000
_cell.length_c   1.000
_cell.angle_alpha   90.00
_cell.angle_beta   90.00
_cell.angle_gamma   90.00
#
_symmetry.space_group_name_H-M   'P 1'
#
loop_
_entity.id
_entity.type
_entity.pdbx_description
1 polymer ?
#
loop_
_entity_poly.entity_id
_entity_poly.type
_entity_poly.pdbx_seq_one_letter_code
_entity_poly.pdbx_strand_id
1 'polypeptide(L)' 'MSFEQLFADVFGFPQELVKDELGFREVPRWDSLAHMMLIARIEDTYEMQFTGDEIADMKSVGDLRKSLRAHGVTV' A
#
# COMPACT_ATOMS: atom_id res chain seq x y z
N MET A 1 8.82 -11.00 2.60
CA MET A 1 8.96 -9.57 2.27
C MET A 1 8.04 -8.76 3.17
N SER A 2 8.55 -7.71 3.79
CA SER A 2 7.74 -6.86 4.64
C SER A 2 6.87 -5.91 3.79
N PHE A 3 5.86 -5.31 4.43
CA PHE A 3 5.02 -4.34 3.74
C PHE A 3 5.85 -3.16 3.22
N GLU A 4 6.78 -2.67 4.02
CA GLU A 4 7.66 -1.55 3.64
C GLU A 4 8.53 -1.91 2.44
N GLN A 5 9.05 -3.13 2.41
CA GLN A 5 9.86 -3.60 1.27
C GLN A 5 9.00 -3.71 0.01
N LEU A 6 7.78 -4.22 0.14
CA LEU A 6 6.88 -4.35 -0.99
C LEU A 6 6.55 -2.98 -1.59
N PHE A 7 6.20 -2.02 -0.73
CA PHE A 7 5.89 -0.65 -1.15
C PHE A 7 7.11 -0.01 -1.84
N ALA A 8 8.27 -0.14 -1.23
CA ALA A 8 9.51 0.40 -1.78
C ALA A 8 9.84 -0.22 -3.14
N ASP A 9 9.61 -1.50 -3.29
CA ASP A 9 9.88 -2.23 -4.52
C ASP A 9 8.97 -1.75 -5.67
N VAL A 10 7.67 -1.56 -5.37
CA VAL A 10 6.70 -1.12 -6.37
C VAL A 10 7.02 0.29 -6.88
N PHE A 11 7.43 1.19 -6.00
CA PHE A 11 7.63 2.60 -6.36
C PHE A 11 9.09 3.01 -6.55
N GLY A 12 10.04 2.10 -6.30
CA GLY A 12 11.46 2.47 -6.32
C GLY A 12 11.78 3.52 -5.25
N PHE A 13 11.15 3.42 -4.09
CA PHE A 13 11.21 4.40 -3.02
C PHE A 13 12.02 3.86 -1.85
N PRO A 14 12.81 4.68 -1.15
CA PRO A 14 13.60 4.18 -0.02
C PRO A 14 12.72 3.59 1.08
N GLN A 15 13.02 2.36 1.48
CA GLN A 15 12.25 1.64 2.49
C GLN A 15 12.17 2.42 3.81
N GLU A 16 13.24 3.08 4.18
CA GLU A 16 13.33 3.82 5.44
C GLU A 16 12.37 5.00 5.51
N LEU A 17 11.89 5.45 4.35
CA LEU A 17 10.97 6.59 4.27
C LEU A 17 9.51 6.15 4.19
N VAL A 18 9.24 4.85 4.20
CA VAL A 18 7.86 4.33 4.14
C VAL A 18 7.25 4.40 5.54
N LYS A 19 6.54 5.49 5.79
CA LYS A 19 5.89 5.78 7.08
C LYS A 19 4.40 6.01 6.87
N ASP A 20 3.63 5.86 7.95
CA ASP A 20 2.17 5.99 7.90
C ASP A 20 1.70 7.34 7.34
N GLU A 21 2.45 8.41 7.60
CA GLU A 21 2.10 9.75 7.14
C GLU A 21 2.31 9.95 5.64
N LEU A 22 3.05 9.05 5.00
CA LEU A 22 3.37 9.18 3.58
C LEU A 22 2.11 9.01 2.75
N GLY A 23 1.75 10.05 2.03
CA GLY A 23 0.53 10.09 1.23
C GLY A 23 0.80 10.10 -0.27
N PHE A 24 -0.27 9.99 -1.03
CA PHE A 24 -0.27 9.99 -2.49
C PHE A 24 0.60 11.10 -3.08
N ARG A 25 0.46 12.31 -2.54
CA ARG A 25 1.11 13.49 -3.11
C ARG A 25 2.61 13.55 -2.86
N GLU A 26 3.09 12.76 -1.91
CA GLU A 26 4.49 12.78 -1.50
C GLU A 26 5.31 11.74 -2.25
N VAL A 27 4.66 10.82 -2.95
CA VAL A 27 5.32 9.77 -3.74
C VAL A 27 5.01 10.05 -5.20
N PRO A 28 5.97 10.56 -5.99
CA PRO A 28 5.69 11.01 -7.36
C PRO A 28 5.10 9.95 -8.28
N ARG A 29 5.43 8.68 -8.06
CA ARG A 29 4.95 7.58 -8.90
C ARG A 29 3.64 6.97 -8.42
N TRP A 30 3.12 7.42 -7.30
CA TRP A 30 1.90 6.87 -6.73
C TRP A 30 0.68 7.55 -7.34
N ASP A 31 0.34 7.16 -8.55
CA ASP A 31 -0.85 7.60 -9.25
C ASP A 31 -1.90 6.48 -9.24
N SER A 32 -3.02 6.71 -9.93
CA SER A 32 -4.13 5.74 -9.93
C SER A 32 -3.73 4.38 -10.49
N LEU A 33 -2.96 4.35 -11.57
CA LEU A 33 -2.51 3.11 -12.17
C LEU A 33 -1.54 2.37 -11.25
N ALA A 34 -0.56 3.10 -10.72
CA ALA A 34 0.42 2.53 -9.80
C ALA A 34 -0.24 2.04 -8.52
N HIS A 35 -1.29 2.73 -8.06
CA HIS A 35 -2.06 2.29 -6.90
C HIS A 35 -2.69 0.92 -7.13
N MET A 36 -3.28 0.71 -8.30
CA MET A 36 -3.87 -0.59 -8.63
C MET A 36 -2.80 -1.68 -8.75
N MET A 37 -1.63 -1.35 -9.24
CA MET A 37 -0.51 -2.30 -9.27
C MET A 37 -0.06 -2.66 -7.86
N LEU A 38 0.02 -1.67 -6.98
CA LEU A 38 0.35 -1.90 -5.57
C LEU A 38 -0.69 -2.80 -4.91
N ILE A 39 -1.97 -2.52 -5.11
CA ILE A 39 -3.06 -3.33 -4.57
C ILE A 39 -2.95 -4.78 -5.02
N ALA A 40 -2.71 -5.00 -6.32
CA ALA A 40 -2.56 -6.35 -6.87
C ALA A 40 -1.40 -7.10 -6.21
N ARG A 41 -0.26 -6.43 -6.01
CA ARG A 41 0.90 -7.02 -5.35
C ARG A 41 0.61 -7.37 -3.89
N ILE A 42 -0.10 -6.50 -3.18
CA ILE A 42 -0.47 -6.73 -1.78
C ILE A 42 -1.43 -7.92 -1.69
N GLU A 43 -2.46 -7.93 -2.53
CA GLU A 43 -3.45 -9.03 -2.52
C GLU A 43 -2.79 -10.37 -2.80
N ASP A 44 -1.87 -10.42 -3.74
CA ASP A 44 -1.14 -11.64 -4.06
C ASP A 44 -0.22 -12.07 -2.92
N THR A 45 0.50 -11.12 -2.34
CA THR A 45 1.48 -11.41 -1.28
C THR A 45 0.81 -11.90 0.00
N TYR A 46 -0.30 -11.30 0.39
CA TYR A 46 -0.99 -11.61 1.65
C TYR A 46 -2.22 -12.51 1.45
N GLU A 47 -2.50 -12.93 0.22
CA GLU A 47 -3.60 -13.83 -0.11
C GLU A 47 -4.94 -13.32 0.43
N MET A 48 -5.27 -12.07 0.10
CA MET A 48 -6.51 -11.43 0.53
C MET A 48 -7.01 -10.51 -0.57
N GLN A 49 -8.20 -9.97 -0.43
CA GLN A 49 -8.76 -9.03 -1.40
C GLN A 49 -9.39 -7.84 -0.68
N PHE A 50 -9.11 -6.65 -1.18
CA PHE A 50 -9.77 -5.42 -0.74
C PHE A 50 -11.07 -5.22 -1.49
N THR A 51 -12.01 -4.51 -0.87
CA THR A 51 -13.20 -4.04 -1.57
C THR A 51 -12.85 -2.79 -2.40
N GLY A 52 -13.71 -2.46 -3.37
CA GLY A 52 -13.52 -1.24 -4.15
C GLY A 52 -13.52 0.01 -3.27
N ASP A 53 -14.39 0.05 -2.27
CA ASP A 53 -14.47 1.18 -1.34
C ASP A 53 -13.18 1.33 -0.54
N GLU A 54 -12.62 0.24 -0.07
CA GLU A 54 -11.35 0.26 0.66
C GLU A 54 -10.23 0.84 -0.21
N ILE A 55 -10.17 0.39 -1.46
CA ILE A 55 -9.14 0.85 -2.40
C ILE A 55 -9.29 2.35 -2.66
N ALA A 56 -10.50 2.82 -2.86
CA ALA A 56 -10.78 4.22 -3.13
C ALA A 56 -10.44 5.13 -1.94
N ASP A 57 -10.59 4.62 -0.73
CA ASP A 57 -10.35 5.39 0.49
C ASP A 57 -8.88 5.47 0.91
N MET A 58 -8.02 4.68 0.28
CA MET A 58 -6.60 4.66 0.61
C MET A 58 -5.89 5.89 0.06
N LYS A 59 -5.42 6.76 0.94
CA LYS A 59 -4.73 8.00 0.57
C LYS A 59 -3.32 8.10 1.15
N SER A 60 -2.94 7.17 2.02
CA SER A 60 -1.65 7.15 2.67
C SER A 60 -1.22 5.73 2.99
N VAL A 61 0.05 5.58 3.36
CA VAL A 61 0.59 4.29 3.81
C VAL A 61 -0.17 3.81 5.04
N GLY A 62 -0.52 4.73 5.94
CA GLY A 62 -1.30 4.40 7.13
C GLY A 62 -2.65 3.82 6.80
N ASP A 63 -3.32 4.34 5.78
CA ASP A 63 -4.61 3.81 5.32
C ASP A 63 -4.47 2.38 4.80
N LEU A 64 -3.40 2.11 4.04
CA LEU A 64 -3.09 0.76 3.55
C LEU A 64 -2.92 -0.21 4.71
N ARG A 65 -2.12 0.17 5.70
CA ARG A 65 -1.88 -0.67 6.87
C ARG A 65 -3.15 -0.91 7.66
N LYS A 66 -3.97 0.12 7.82
CA LYS A 66 -5.24 0.01 8.53
C LYS A 66 -6.15 -1.00 7.85
N SER A 67 -6.28 -0.92 6.53
CA SER A 67 -7.08 -1.88 5.76
C SER A 67 -6.53 -3.30 5.87
N LEU A 68 -5.22 -3.46 5.78
CA LEU A 68 -4.59 -4.78 5.92
C LEU A 68 -4.86 -5.38 7.29
N ARG A 69 -4.74 -4.57 8.36
CA ARG A 69 -5.03 -5.03 9.72
C ARG A 69 -6.49 -5.43 9.88
N ALA A 70 -7.40 -4.73 9.22
CA ALA A 70 -8.82 -5.06 9.23
C ALA A 70 -9.09 -6.41 8.57
N HIS A 71 -8.23 -6.84 7.66
CA HIS A 71 -8.30 -8.15 7.02
C HIS A 71 -7.48 -9.22 7.75
N GLY A 72 -6.98 -8.91 8.93
CA GLY A 72 -6.24 -9.86 9.74
C GLY A 72 -4.75 -9.98 9.43
N VAL A 73 -4.23 -9.08 8.61
CA VAL A 73 -2.79 -9.07 8.27
C VAL A 73 -2.03 -8.28 9.32
N THR A 74 -0.94 -8.85 9.82
CA THR A 74 -0.08 -8.19 10.80
C THR A 74 0.96 -7.34 10.10
N VAL A 75 0.79 -6.04 10.12
CA VAL A 75 1.73 -5.10 9.48
C VAL A 75 2.00 -3.88 10.34
#